data_3f129974cae92f2d24604df911ce2203
#
_entry.id   3f129974cae92f2d24604df911ce2203
#
_cell.length_a   1.000
_cell.length_b   1.000
_cell.length_c   1.000
_cell.angle_alpha   90.00
_cell.angle_beta   90.00
_cell.angle_gamma   90.00
#
_symmetry.space_group_name_H-M   'P 1'
#
loop_
_entity.id
_entity.type
_entity.pdbx_description
1 polymer ?
#
loop_
_entity_poly.entity_id
_entity_poly.type
_entity_poly.pdbx_seq_one_letter_code
_entity_poly.pdbx_strand_id
1 'polypeptide(L)'
;MTVNPDEDHGSAPQQSAPSGAVSGSPPPPAGPAVVAGRAPAKPVRGRERPHQSVAAARRPTQLAARPDSRGQWFESNPLWFKTAVFYEIHLRGFFDGNGDGSGDFLGLEEKLDYLDWLGIDCIWLLPMFASPLRDGGYDISDFKAVHPDYGTIDDVRSFIDAAHQRGIRVIADLVMNHTSSDHPWFVESRSSRDSPKRNWYVWSDDSSRYSEARIIFVDSETSNWSYDEETGAYYWHRFFYHQPDLNYDEPEVQEAMLDVLRFWLDLGLDGFRLDAVPYLYEREGTNCENLPESHEFLKRVRATVDAEYPDRVLLAEANQWPDDVVQYFGDGDECHMAFHFPVMPRMFMSLRREEAAPILEILDRTPGIPDNCQWGLFLRNHDELTLEMVTDEERDYMYSEYAKDPRMKLNLGIRRRLAPLLDNGRDE
;
A
#
# COMPACT_ATOMS: atom_id res chain seq x y z
N MET A 1 -35.02 49.22 18.22
CA MET A 1 -34.57 50.52 17.73
C MET A 1 -33.66 50.17 16.57
N THR A 2 -34.19 50.02 15.32
CA THR A 2 -34.29 51.07 14.30
C THR A 2 -32.91 51.72 14.06
N VAL A 3 -32.26 51.67 12.91
CA VAL A 3 -32.69 51.89 11.53
C VAL A 3 -31.57 51.44 10.59
N ASN A 4 -31.86 50.76 9.47
CA ASN A 4 -31.27 50.85 8.15
C ASN A 4 -31.71 52.23 7.52
N PRO A 5 -31.26 52.73 6.41
CA PRO A 5 -30.85 52.09 5.16
C PRO A 5 -29.85 52.85 4.25
N ASP A 6 -29.61 52.26 3.10
CA ASP A 6 -29.59 52.74 1.70
C ASP A 6 -28.33 53.24 1.03
N GLU A 7 -28.12 52.54 -0.12
CA GLU A 7 -27.94 53.03 -1.52
C GLU A 7 -26.54 53.61 -1.85
N ASP A 8 -25.92 53.37 -2.98
CA ASP A 8 -26.38 53.40 -4.36
C ASP A 8 -25.32 52.86 -5.37
N HIS A 9 -25.81 52.42 -6.49
CA HIS A 9 -25.33 52.12 -7.82
C HIS A 9 -24.00 52.68 -8.36
N GLY A 10 -23.33 51.84 -9.19
CA GLY A 10 -22.33 52.34 -10.15
C GLY A 10 -21.88 51.28 -11.18
N SER A 11 -22.50 51.33 -12.32
CA SER A 11 -22.41 50.49 -13.52
C SER A 11 -21.03 50.39 -14.17
N ALA A 12 -20.84 49.25 -14.89
CA ALA A 12 -19.76 48.99 -15.85
C ALA A 12 -19.69 50.00 -17.04
N PRO A 13 -18.61 49.98 -17.80
CA PRO A 13 -18.77 49.62 -19.20
C PRO A 13 -17.76 48.65 -19.77
N GLN A 14 -18.28 47.81 -20.67
CA GLN A 14 -17.57 47.02 -21.67
C GLN A 14 -16.82 47.93 -22.66
N GLN A 15 -15.65 47.46 -23.12
CA GLN A 15 -15.15 47.78 -24.47
C GLN A 15 -14.28 46.64 -25.01
N SER A 16 -14.79 45.97 -25.99
CA SER A 16 -14.40 45.56 -27.33
C SER A 16 -12.89 45.31 -27.63
N ALA A 17 -12.65 44.14 -28.18
CA ALA A 17 -11.45 43.74 -28.92
C ALA A 17 -11.27 44.47 -30.26
N PRO A 18 -10.08 44.42 -30.83
CA PRO A 18 -10.00 43.98 -32.22
C PRO A 18 -8.94 42.89 -32.49
N SER A 19 -9.30 42.11 -33.47
CA SER A 19 -8.62 41.09 -34.19
C SER A 19 -7.32 41.53 -34.88
N GLY A 20 -6.33 40.63 -34.98
CA GLY A 20 -5.17 40.79 -35.87
C GLY A 20 -4.29 39.57 -35.85
N ALA A 21 -4.50 38.69 -36.84
CA ALA A 21 -3.62 37.57 -37.16
C ALA A 21 -2.27 38.08 -37.70
N VAL A 22 -1.17 37.38 -37.42
CA VAL A 22 -0.18 36.96 -38.40
C VAL A 22 0.71 35.85 -37.79
N SER A 23 0.86 34.82 -38.57
CA SER A 23 1.71 33.63 -38.55
C SER A 23 3.21 33.86 -38.32
N GLY A 24 3.87 32.90 -37.69
CA GLY A 24 5.32 32.79 -37.76
C GLY A 24 5.87 31.81 -36.72
N SER A 25 5.91 30.54 -37.03
CA SER A 25 6.69 29.55 -36.25
C SER A 25 8.19 29.71 -36.51
N PRO A 26 9.06 29.67 -35.48
CA PRO A 26 10.49 29.63 -35.69
C PRO A 26 10.96 28.22 -36.07
N PRO A 27 12.07 28.12 -36.86
CA PRO A 27 12.62 26.83 -37.30
C PRO A 27 13.33 26.08 -36.16
N PRO A 28 13.47 24.75 -36.26
CA PRO A 28 14.11 23.93 -35.23
C PRO A 28 15.65 24.17 -35.24
N PRO A 29 16.33 23.99 -34.07
CA PRO A 29 17.75 24.16 -33.98
C PRO A 29 18.50 23.01 -34.69
N ALA A 30 19.58 23.38 -35.33
CA ALA A 30 20.51 22.48 -36.06
C ALA A 30 21.18 21.48 -35.11
N GLY A 31 21.23 20.22 -35.52
CA GLY A 31 21.95 19.16 -34.82
C GLY A 31 23.46 19.33 -34.86
N PRO A 32 24.18 18.75 -33.88
CA PRO A 32 25.64 18.87 -33.82
C PRO A 32 26.34 18.00 -34.88
N ALA A 33 27.48 18.56 -35.38
CA ALA A 33 28.28 18.01 -36.42
C ALA A 33 28.90 16.64 -36.07
N VAL A 34 28.92 15.76 -37.05
CA VAL A 34 29.61 14.48 -37.05
C VAL A 34 31.11 14.70 -37.07
N VAL A 35 31.81 14.24 -36.04
CA VAL A 35 33.27 14.11 -36.02
C VAL A 35 33.61 12.66 -36.42
N ALA A 36 34.35 12.56 -37.51
CA ALA A 36 34.80 11.29 -38.07
C ALA A 36 35.98 10.69 -37.29
N GLY A 37 35.92 9.39 -37.10
CA GLY A 37 37.06 8.50 -37.22
C GLY A 37 37.84 8.17 -35.95
N ARG A 38 37.55 7.01 -35.38
CA ARG A 38 38.59 6.15 -34.78
C ARG A 38 38.28 4.69 -35.12
N ALA A 39 39.28 3.99 -35.62
CA ALA A 39 39.22 2.59 -36.05
C ALA A 39 38.93 1.63 -34.90
N PRO A 40 38.29 0.45 -35.18
CA PRO A 40 37.89 -0.49 -34.18
C PRO A 40 39.04 -1.30 -33.59
N ALA A 41 39.08 -1.40 -32.26
CA ALA A 41 39.97 -2.32 -31.55
C ALA A 41 39.47 -3.77 -31.71
N LYS A 42 40.42 -4.69 -31.88
CA LYS A 42 40.18 -6.12 -32.05
C LYS A 42 39.51 -6.73 -30.83
N PRO A 43 38.53 -7.68 -31.00
CA PRO A 43 37.89 -8.33 -29.88
C PRO A 43 38.84 -9.30 -29.17
N VAL A 44 38.87 -9.19 -27.85
CA VAL A 44 39.47 -10.17 -26.94
C VAL A 44 38.51 -11.38 -26.86
N ARG A 45 39.04 -12.56 -27.21
CA ARG A 45 38.28 -13.82 -27.10
C ARG A 45 37.98 -14.10 -25.64
N GLY A 46 36.69 -13.92 -25.25
CA GLY A 46 36.12 -14.43 -24.04
C GLY A 46 35.86 -15.94 -24.16
N ARG A 47 36.25 -16.68 -23.13
CA ARG A 47 35.97 -18.13 -23.02
C ARG A 47 34.45 -18.32 -22.93
N GLU A 48 33.87 -19.03 -23.91
CA GLU A 48 32.51 -19.53 -23.85
C GLU A 48 32.40 -20.55 -22.70
N ARG A 49 31.49 -20.29 -21.76
CA ARG A 49 30.95 -21.31 -20.88
C ARG A 49 29.73 -21.93 -21.57
N PRO A 50 29.57 -23.25 -21.59
CA PRO A 50 28.42 -23.87 -22.23
C PRO A 50 27.13 -23.55 -21.43
N HIS A 51 26.21 -22.87 -22.09
CA HIS A 51 24.81 -22.81 -21.62
C HIS A 51 24.21 -24.21 -21.69
N GLN A 52 24.01 -24.84 -20.54
CA GLN A 52 23.12 -25.99 -20.46
C GLN A 52 21.68 -25.45 -20.40
N SER A 53 20.95 -25.61 -21.48
CA SER A 53 19.51 -25.43 -21.54
C SER A 53 18.83 -26.53 -20.69
N VAL A 54 18.30 -26.18 -19.54
CA VAL A 54 17.41 -27.05 -18.78
C VAL A 54 15.98 -26.58 -19.00
N ALA A 55 15.45 -26.90 -20.16
CA ALA A 55 14.01 -26.94 -20.38
C ALA A 55 13.50 -28.33 -19.98
N ALA A 56 13.26 -28.52 -18.68
CA ALA A 56 12.51 -29.66 -18.18
C ALA A 56 11.08 -29.21 -17.90
N ALA A 57 10.14 -29.63 -18.76
CA ALA A 57 8.72 -29.50 -18.54
C ALA A 57 8.34 -30.09 -17.17
N ARG A 58 8.05 -29.25 -16.18
CA ARG A 58 7.53 -29.67 -14.87
C ARG A 58 6.05 -30.01 -15.02
N ARG A 59 5.66 -31.22 -14.65
CA ARG A 59 4.25 -31.63 -14.53
C ARG A 59 3.62 -30.88 -13.36
N PRO A 60 2.33 -30.46 -13.46
CA PRO A 60 1.64 -29.87 -12.33
C PRO A 60 1.54 -30.89 -11.20
N THR A 61 2.23 -30.62 -10.11
CA THR A 61 2.16 -31.44 -8.89
C THR A 61 0.92 -31.00 -8.10
N GLN A 62 0.01 -31.92 -7.81
CA GLN A 62 -1.08 -31.67 -6.87
C GLN A 62 -0.47 -31.20 -5.53
N LEU A 63 -1.02 -30.08 -5.04
CA LEU A 63 -0.69 -29.49 -3.74
C LEU A 63 -1.01 -30.49 -2.62
N ALA A 64 -0.04 -31.32 -2.24
CA ALA A 64 -0.11 -32.03 -0.98
C ALA A 64 0.33 -31.05 0.11
N ALA A 65 -0.48 -30.89 1.16
CA ALA A 65 -0.11 -30.13 2.35
C ALA A 65 1.24 -30.65 2.85
N ARG A 66 2.28 -29.83 2.78
CA ARG A 66 3.58 -30.14 3.39
C ARG A 66 3.49 -29.85 4.89
N PRO A 67 4.12 -30.65 5.75
CA PRO A 67 4.30 -30.25 7.13
C PRO A 67 5.01 -28.90 7.18
N ASP A 68 4.58 -28.04 8.08
CA ASP A 68 5.17 -26.74 8.31
C ASP A 68 6.68 -26.85 8.53
N SER A 69 7.47 -26.42 7.55
CA SER A 69 8.94 -26.56 7.58
C SER A 69 9.60 -25.53 8.51
N ARG A 70 8.85 -24.53 9.02
CA ARG A 70 9.41 -23.44 9.84
C ARG A 70 10.02 -23.91 11.15
N GLY A 71 9.48 -24.93 11.79
CA GLY A 71 10.09 -25.50 12.99
C GLY A 71 11.51 -26.03 12.80
N GLN A 72 12.00 -26.08 11.54
CA GLN A 72 13.40 -26.37 11.23
C GLN A 72 14.29 -25.13 11.24
N TRP A 73 13.74 -23.92 10.99
CA TRP A 73 14.49 -22.70 10.76
C TRP A 73 14.35 -21.67 11.89
N PHE A 74 13.22 -21.68 12.58
CA PHE A 74 12.95 -20.75 13.65
C PHE A 74 12.69 -21.46 14.97
N GLU A 75 13.26 -20.93 16.05
CA GLU A 75 12.78 -21.25 17.39
C GLU A 75 11.39 -20.64 17.57
N SER A 76 10.49 -21.34 18.28
CA SER A 76 9.17 -20.78 18.61
C SER A 76 9.36 -19.54 19.48
N ASN A 77 8.98 -18.40 18.93
CA ASN A 77 9.01 -17.12 19.60
C ASN A 77 7.83 -16.26 19.12
N PRO A 78 6.70 -16.26 19.82
CA PRO A 78 5.52 -15.51 19.40
C PRO A 78 5.72 -13.97 19.44
N LEU A 79 6.82 -13.51 20.04
CA LEU A 79 7.15 -12.07 20.12
C LEU A 79 8.35 -11.68 19.24
N TRP A 80 8.70 -12.48 18.24
CA TRP A 80 9.84 -12.24 17.36
C TRP A 80 9.80 -10.83 16.71
N PHE A 81 8.62 -10.34 16.38
CA PHE A 81 8.41 -9.06 15.72
C PHE A 81 8.77 -7.85 16.57
N LYS A 82 8.88 -7.99 17.90
CA LYS A 82 9.19 -6.87 18.81
C LYS A 82 10.60 -6.31 18.59
N THR A 83 11.51 -7.09 18.07
CA THR A 83 12.90 -6.70 17.81
C THR A 83 13.31 -6.82 16.35
N ALA A 84 12.39 -7.28 15.48
CA ALA A 84 12.67 -7.54 14.09
C ALA A 84 12.85 -6.26 13.27
N VAL A 85 13.79 -6.29 12.34
CA VAL A 85 13.97 -5.30 11.29
C VAL A 85 13.20 -5.75 10.07
N PHE A 86 12.15 -5.00 9.71
CA PHE A 86 11.35 -5.25 8.53
C PHE A 86 11.91 -4.48 7.33
N TYR A 87 11.92 -5.12 6.16
CA TYR A 87 12.31 -4.50 4.90
C TYR A 87 11.19 -4.64 3.87
N GLU A 88 10.61 -3.51 3.49
CA GLU A 88 9.53 -3.44 2.51
C GLU A 88 10.08 -3.60 1.09
N ILE A 89 9.44 -4.45 0.30
CA ILE A 89 9.82 -4.73 -1.09
C ILE A 89 8.63 -4.56 -2.03
N HIS A 90 8.77 -3.62 -2.96
CA HIS A 90 7.96 -3.57 -4.16
C HIS A 90 8.59 -4.49 -5.21
N LEU A 91 8.03 -5.69 -5.36
CA LEU A 91 8.61 -6.78 -6.15
C LEU A 91 8.98 -6.34 -7.56
N ARG A 92 8.04 -5.69 -8.26
CA ARG A 92 8.22 -5.21 -9.63
C ARG A 92 9.47 -4.32 -9.84
N GLY A 93 9.83 -3.54 -8.83
CA GLY A 93 10.93 -2.58 -8.89
C GLY A 93 12.23 -3.06 -8.23
N PHE A 94 12.28 -4.31 -7.73
CA PHE A 94 13.39 -4.75 -6.91
C PHE A 94 14.51 -5.41 -7.72
N PHE A 95 14.25 -6.54 -8.37
CA PHE A 95 15.24 -7.20 -9.22
C PHE A 95 14.57 -8.14 -10.24
N ASP A 96 14.94 -8.01 -11.50
CA ASP A 96 14.46 -8.79 -12.65
C ASP A 96 15.33 -10.04 -12.80
N GLY A 97 14.80 -11.20 -12.43
CA GLY A 97 15.51 -12.47 -12.50
C GLY A 97 15.37 -13.20 -13.83
N ASN A 98 14.29 -12.92 -14.58
CA ASN A 98 13.99 -13.59 -15.85
C ASN A 98 14.41 -12.75 -17.08
N GLY A 99 14.69 -11.46 -16.92
CA GLY A 99 15.18 -10.55 -17.98
C GLY A 99 14.06 -9.93 -18.81
N ASP A 100 12.83 -9.84 -18.30
CA ASP A 100 11.68 -9.28 -19.01
C ASP A 100 11.46 -7.78 -18.76
N GLY A 101 12.21 -7.18 -17.83
CA GLY A 101 12.13 -5.77 -17.45
C GLY A 101 11.29 -5.50 -16.22
N SER A 102 10.71 -6.51 -15.59
CA SER A 102 9.96 -6.45 -14.34
C SER A 102 10.67 -7.27 -13.26
N GLY A 103 10.69 -6.78 -12.02
CA GLY A 103 11.17 -7.57 -10.88
C GLY A 103 10.21 -8.72 -10.59
N ASP A 104 10.75 -9.86 -10.16
CA ASP A 104 10.03 -11.11 -9.97
C ASP A 104 10.55 -11.90 -8.76
N PHE A 105 9.89 -13.04 -8.43
CA PHE A 105 10.30 -13.89 -7.31
C PHE A 105 11.63 -14.58 -7.56
N LEU A 106 12.01 -14.86 -8.81
CA LEU A 106 13.33 -15.42 -9.12
C LEU A 106 14.43 -14.42 -8.79
N GLY A 107 14.23 -13.16 -9.19
CA GLY A 107 15.15 -12.07 -8.89
C GLY A 107 15.23 -11.77 -7.39
N LEU A 108 14.09 -11.79 -6.70
CA LEU A 108 14.08 -11.60 -5.26
C LEU A 108 14.82 -12.73 -4.53
N GLU A 109 14.64 -13.99 -4.95
CA GLU A 109 15.37 -15.13 -4.40
C GLU A 109 16.88 -14.99 -4.60
N GLU A 110 17.34 -14.50 -5.77
CA GLU A 110 18.76 -14.21 -6.03
C GLU A 110 19.35 -13.13 -5.10
N LYS A 111 18.51 -12.25 -4.54
CA LYS A 111 18.95 -11.17 -3.64
C LYS A 111 18.85 -11.50 -2.16
N LEU A 112 18.42 -12.68 -1.78
CA LEU A 112 18.32 -13.08 -0.37
C LEU A 112 19.66 -12.97 0.37
N ASP A 113 20.79 -13.30 -0.26
CA ASP A 113 22.11 -13.16 0.37
C ASP A 113 22.47 -11.69 0.65
N TYR A 114 22.02 -10.76 -0.20
CA TYR A 114 22.15 -9.33 0.07
C TYR A 114 21.28 -8.87 1.23
N LEU A 115 20.05 -9.36 1.32
CA LEU A 115 19.11 -9.01 2.38
C LEU A 115 19.56 -9.59 3.73
N ASP A 116 20.11 -10.80 3.75
CA ASP A 116 20.75 -11.40 4.92
C ASP A 116 21.97 -10.59 5.37
N TRP A 117 22.85 -10.22 4.42
CA TRP A 117 23.99 -9.33 4.71
C TRP A 117 23.58 -7.97 5.27
N LEU A 118 22.45 -7.41 4.79
CA LEU A 118 21.89 -6.15 5.28
C LEU A 118 21.39 -6.27 6.72
N GLY A 119 21.14 -7.50 7.20
CA GLY A 119 20.74 -7.79 8.57
C GLY A 119 19.26 -7.56 8.82
N ILE A 120 18.41 -7.85 7.85
CA ILE A 120 16.96 -7.80 8.03
C ILE A 120 16.44 -9.13 8.60
N ASP A 121 15.37 -9.05 9.39
CA ASP A 121 14.73 -10.19 10.02
C ASP A 121 13.44 -10.62 9.30
N CYS A 122 12.80 -9.69 8.60
CA CYS A 122 11.53 -9.92 7.94
C CYS A 122 11.39 -9.11 6.65
N ILE A 123 10.99 -9.77 5.58
CA ILE A 123 10.58 -9.13 4.33
C ILE A 123 9.08 -8.84 4.40
N TRP A 124 8.69 -7.62 4.08
CA TRP A 124 7.31 -7.25 3.80
C TRP A 124 7.14 -7.05 2.29
N LEU A 125 6.38 -7.95 1.67
CA LEU A 125 6.03 -7.87 0.26
C LEU A 125 4.79 -6.98 0.06
N LEU A 126 4.89 -5.96 -0.79
CA LEU A 126 3.75 -5.25 -1.33
C LEU A 126 2.86 -6.21 -2.16
N PRO A 127 1.61 -5.83 -2.50
CA PRO A 127 0.68 -6.75 -3.13
C PRO A 127 1.28 -7.47 -4.33
N MET A 128 1.30 -8.80 -4.25
CA MET A 128 1.88 -9.69 -5.27
C MET A 128 0.82 -10.45 -6.07
N PHE A 129 -0.44 -10.20 -5.75
CA PHE A 129 -1.60 -10.91 -6.29
C PHE A 129 -1.91 -10.52 -7.73
N ALA A 130 -2.75 -11.31 -8.41
CA ALA A 130 -3.26 -10.94 -9.72
C ALA A 130 -4.03 -9.62 -9.62
N SER A 131 -3.66 -8.66 -10.47
CA SER A 131 -4.17 -7.29 -10.46
C SER A 131 -4.03 -6.66 -11.84
N PRO A 132 -4.92 -5.76 -12.26
CA PRO A 132 -4.70 -4.91 -13.41
C PRO A 132 -3.63 -3.83 -13.19
N LEU A 133 -3.07 -3.70 -11.98
CA LEU A 133 -2.02 -2.76 -11.60
C LEU A 133 -2.38 -1.28 -11.81
N ARG A 134 -3.64 -0.91 -11.70
CA ARG A 134 -4.10 0.48 -11.79
C ARG A 134 -3.68 1.27 -10.55
N ASP A 135 -3.51 0.56 -9.43
CA ASP A 135 -3.05 1.10 -8.16
C ASP A 135 -1.91 0.24 -7.57
N GLY A 136 -0.86 0.03 -8.35
CA GLY A 136 0.36 -0.64 -7.89
C GLY A 136 0.21 -2.08 -7.38
N GLY A 137 -0.96 -2.68 -7.56
CA GLY A 137 -1.30 -4.03 -7.07
C GLY A 137 -2.36 -4.05 -5.97
N TYR A 138 -2.74 -2.91 -5.39
CA TYR A 138 -3.80 -2.82 -4.39
C TYR A 138 -5.20 -3.06 -4.97
N ASP A 139 -5.39 -2.93 -6.27
CA ASP A 139 -6.60 -3.30 -7.00
C ASP A 139 -6.57 -4.80 -7.40
N ILE A 140 -6.80 -5.68 -6.42
CA ILE A 140 -6.67 -7.14 -6.56
C ILE A 140 -7.83 -7.73 -7.36
N SER A 141 -7.52 -8.50 -8.41
CA SER A 141 -8.52 -9.22 -9.22
C SER A 141 -8.61 -10.72 -8.91
N ASP A 142 -7.62 -11.30 -8.23
CA ASP A 142 -7.68 -12.65 -7.66
C ASP A 142 -6.71 -12.75 -6.47
N PHE A 143 -7.27 -12.92 -5.28
CA PHE A 143 -6.49 -13.01 -4.04
C PHE A 143 -5.64 -14.27 -3.91
N LYS A 144 -5.92 -15.32 -4.66
CA LYS A 144 -5.23 -16.61 -4.56
C LYS A 144 -4.34 -16.91 -5.77
N ALA A 145 -4.15 -15.94 -6.65
CA ALA A 145 -3.23 -16.01 -7.78
C ALA A 145 -2.11 -14.99 -7.64
N VAL A 146 -0.92 -15.33 -8.10
CA VAL A 146 0.23 -14.43 -8.22
C VAL A 146 0.11 -13.65 -9.52
N HIS A 147 0.52 -12.37 -9.53
CA HIS A 147 0.57 -11.59 -10.76
C HIS A 147 1.55 -12.27 -11.76
N PRO A 148 1.13 -12.44 -13.04
CA PRO A 148 1.93 -13.18 -14.03
C PRO A 148 3.37 -12.69 -14.21
N ASP A 149 3.60 -11.37 -14.13
CA ASP A 149 4.94 -10.77 -14.24
C ASP A 149 5.84 -11.14 -13.04
N TYR A 150 5.25 -11.56 -11.93
CA TYR A 150 6.03 -11.86 -10.70
C TYR A 150 6.39 -13.33 -10.57
N GLY A 151 5.70 -14.21 -11.30
CA GLY A 151 5.93 -15.65 -11.29
C GLY A 151 4.68 -16.47 -10.93
N THR A 152 4.90 -17.61 -10.32
CA THR A 152 3.86 -18.58 -9.97
C THR A 152 3.79 -18.81 -8.46
N ILE A 153 2.74 -19.52 -8.01
CA ILE A 153 2.64 -19.98 -6.60
C ILE A 153 3.85 -20.83 -6.18
N ASP A 154 4.40 -21.63 -7.09
CA ASP A 154 5.58 -22.45 -6.80
C ASP A 154 6.84 -21.58 -6.64
N ASP A 155 6.96 -20.47 -7.37
CA ASP A 155 8.07 -19.51 -7.20
C ASP A 155 7.95 -18.78 -5.85
N VAL A 156 6.74 -18.36 -5.44
CA VAL A 156 6.49 -17.81 -4.10
C VAL A 156 6.91 -18.79 -3.01
N ARG A 157 6.52 -20.08 -3.15
CA ARG A 157 6.88 -21.10 -2.17
C ARG A 157 8.39 -21.31 -2.10
N SER A 158 9.06 -21.39 -3.27
CA SER A 158 10.53 -21.50 -3.34
C SER A 158 11.22 -20.36 -2.63
N PHE A 159 10.76 -19.14 -2.91
CA PHE A 159 11.28 -17.92 -2.27
C PHE A 159 11.09 -17.94 -0.75
N ILE A 160 9.88 -18.29 -0.24
CA ILE A 160 9.61 -18.37 1.19
C ILE A 160 10.53 -19.41 1.85
N ASP A 161 10.65 -20.60 1.25
CA ASP A 161 11.54 -21.66 1.75
C ASP A 161 13.00 -21.18 1.80
N ALA A 162 13.47 -20.47 0.77
CA ALA A 162 14.82 -19.93 0.69
C ALA A 162 15.08 -18.79 1.70
N ALA A 163 14.10 -17.93 1.95
CA ALA A 163 14.15 -16.88 2.98
C ALA A 163 14.23 -17.51 4.38
N HIS A 164 13.37 -18.47 4.67
CA HIS A 164 13.36 -19.19 5.95
C HIS A 164 14.68 -19.92 6.24
N GLN A 165 15.33 -20.51 5.23
CA GLN A 165 16.66 -21.13 5.38
C GLN A 165 17.74 -20.15 5.84
N ARG A 166 17.55 -18.85 5.63
CA ARG A 166 18.43 -17.77 6.08
C ARG A 166 17.98 -17.12 7.38
N GLY A 167 16.90 -17.63 8.00
CA GLY A 167 16.33 -17.03 9.20
C GLY A 167 15.51 -15.75 8.94
N ILE A 168 15.16 -15.46 7.67
CA ILE A 168 14.36 -14.31 7.27
C ILE A 168 12.90 -14.75 7.15
N ARG A 169 12.01 -14.04 7.86
CA ARG A 169 10.56 -14.24 7.77
C ARG A 169 9.97 -13.44 6.60
N VAL A 170 8.78 -13.81 6.17
CA VAL A 170 8.09 -13.15 5.04
C VAL A 170 6.65 -12.85 5.41
N ILE A 171 6.26 -11.59 5.34
CA ILE A 171 4.86 -11.16 5.41
C ILE A 171 4.47 -10.50 4.07
N ALA A 172 3.17 -10.47 3.79
CA ALA A 172 2.64 -9.79 2.61
C ALA A 172 1.51 -8.83 3.00
N ASP A 173 1.12 -7.95 2.09
CA ASP A 173 -0.11 -7.19 2.23
C ASP A 173 -1.34 -8.10 2.18
N LEU A 174 -2.35 -7.80 2.98
CA LEU A 174 -3.70 -8.33 2.85
C LEU A 174 -4.66 -7.16 2.71
N VAL A 175 -5.09 -6.90 1.48
CA VAL A 175 -6.04 -5.84 1.14
C VAL A 175 -7.44 -6.36 1.41
N MET A 176 -7.96 -6.05 2.60
CA MET A 176 -9.28 -6.56 3.03
C MET A 176 -10.42 -5.63 2.64
N ASN A 177 -10.17 -4.33 2.53
CA ASN A 177 -11.23 -3.33 2.38
C ASN A 177 -11.97 -3.43 1.04
N HIS A 178 -11.28 -3.69 -0.05
CA HIS A 178 -11.81 -3.60 -1.41
C HIS A 178 -11.21 -4.64 -2.35
N THR A 179 -11.76 -4.70 -3.55
CA THR A 179 -11.18 -5.47 -4.67
C THR A 179 -11.02 -4.58 -5.89
N SER A 180 -10.33 -5.06 -6.93
CA SER A 180 -10.47 -4.47 -8.26
C SER A 180 -11.91 -4.57 -8.76
N SER A 181 -12.34 -3.60 -9.55
CA SER A 181 -13.58 -3.71 -10.34
C SER A 181 -13.57 -4.87 -11.35
N ASP A 182 -12.39 -5.43 -11.62
CA ASP A 182 -12.21 -6.60 -12.49
C ASP A 182 -12.27 -7.94 -11.71
N HIS A 183 -12.41 -7.89 -10.37
CA HIS A 183 -12.52 -9.09 -9.54
C HIS A 183 -13.82 -9.85 -9.88
N PRO A 184 -13.80 -11.19 -10.02
CA PRO A 184 -15.00 -11.99 -10.34
C PRO A 184 -16.17 -11.74 -9.37
N TRP A 185 -15.90 -11.47 -8.09
CA TRP A 185 -16.95 -11.15 -7.12
C TRP A 185 -17.69 -9.86 -7.48
N PHE A 186 -16.97 -8.80 -7.88
CA PHE A 186 -17.61 -7.54 -8.27
C PHE A 186 -18.31 -7.67 -9.62
N VAL A 187 -17.69 -8.33 -10.59
CA VAL A 187 -18.30 -8.59 -11.89
C VAL A 187 -19.62 -9.35 -11.74
N GLU A 188 -19.67 -10.35 -10.88
CA GLU A 188 -20.91 -11.07 -10.54
C GLU A 188 -21.89 -10.16 -9.76
N SER A 189 -21.41 -9.40 -8.77
CA SER A 189 -22.24 -8.48 -7.95
C SER A 189 -22.98 -7.44 -8.81
N ARG A 190 -22.29 -6.87 -9.80
CA ARG A 190 -22.86 -5.84 -10.69
C ARG A 190 -23.66 -6.39 -11.86
N SER A 191 -23.66 -7.69 -12.10
CA SER A 191 -24.38 -8.29 -13.25
C SER A 191 -25.89 -8.15 -13.15
N SER A 192 -26.46 -8.03 -11.94
CA SER A 192 -27.88 -7.85 -11.68
C SER A 192 -28.10 -7.37 -10.23
N ARG A 193 -29.22 -6.66 -10.00
CA ARG A 193 -29.67 -6.32 -8.62
C ARG A 193 -30.06 -7.58 -7.80
N ASP A 194 -30.36 -8.67 -8.48
CA ASP A 194 -30.72 -9.97 -7.86
C ASP A 194 -29.54 -10.95 -7.87
N SER A 195 -28.31 -10.49 -8.15
CA SER A 195 -27.13 -11.33 -8.13
C SER A 195 -26.89 -11.93 -6.74
N PRO A 196 -26.50 -13.22 -6.65
CA PRO A 196 -26.15 -13.84 -5.35
C PRO A 196 -25.03 -13.08 -4.60
N LYS A 197 -24.15 -12.38 -5.34
CA LYS A 197 -23.08 -11.58 -4.76
C LYS A 197 -23.42 -10.10 -4.64
N ARG A 198 -24.67 -9.70 -4.88
CA ARG A 198 -25.04 -8.28 -4.82
C ARG A 198 -24.59 -7.64 -3.52
N ASN A 199 -24.86 -8.28 -2.41
CA ASN A 199 -24.55 -7.78 -1.08
C ASN A 199 -23.08 -7.95 -0.65
N TRP A 200 -22.24 -8.57 -1.51
CA TRP A 200 -20.81 -8.65 -1.21
C TRP A 200 -20.10 -7.31 -1.29
N TYR A 201 -20.75 -6.32 -1.91
CA TYR A 201 -20.27 -4.94 -2.04
C TYR A 201 -21.32 -3.97 -1.51
N VAL A 202 -20.90 -2.76 -1.19
CA VAL A 202 -21.79 -1.74 -0.64
C VAL A 202 -22.48 -0.99 -1.78
N TRP A 203 -23.79 -1.12 -1.86
CA TRP A 203 -24.60 -0.52 -2.92
C TRP A 203 -25.68 0.42 -2.35
N SER A 204 -26.07 1.44 -3.14
CA SER A 204 -27.16 2.36 -2.83
C SER A 204 -27.92 2.76 -4.10
N ASP A 205 -29.21 3.14 -3.94
CA ASP A 205 -29.98 3.73 -5.03
C ASP A 205 -29.63 5.20 -5.27
N ASP A 206 -28.98 5.85 -4.33
CA ASP A 206 -28.49 7.22 -4.42
C ASP A 206 -27.10 7.37 -3.79
N SER A 207 -26.45 8.50 -4.07
CA SER A 207 -25.09 8.82 -3.58
C SER A 207 -25.07 9.71 -2.35
N SER A 208 -26.18 9.84 -1.62
CA SER A 208 -26.30 10.73 -0.45
C SER A 208 -25.92 10.07 0.87
N ARG A 209 -25.88 8.74 0.91
CA ARG A 209 -25.51 7.97 2.11
C ARG A 209 -24.05 8.21 2.48
N TYR A 210 -23.78 8.08 3.78
CA TYR A 210 -22.44 8.21 4.35
C TYR A 210 -21.74 9.53 4.02
N SER A 211 -22.51 10.61 3.97
CA SER A 211 -22.03 11.96 3.58
C SER A 211 -20.96 12.54 4.51
N GLU A 212 -20.84 11.99 5.73
CA GLU A 212 -19.82 12.41 6.71
C GLU A 212 -18.47 11.74 6.48
N ALA A 213 -18.41 10.72 5.60
CA ALA A 213 -17.18 10.04 5.25
C ALA A 213 -16.32 10.92 4.31
N ARG A 214 -15.12 11.24 4.76
CA ARG A 214 -14.18 12.05 3.94
C ARG A 214 -13.74 11.29 2.69
N ILE A 215 -13.36 12.02 1.66
CA ILE A 215 -12.66 11.48 0.49
C ILE A 215 -11.18 11.34 0.86
N ILE A 216 -10.61 10.14 0.66
CA ILE A 216 -9.19 9.88 0.97
C ILE A 216 -8.30 10.46 -0.14
N PHE A 217 -8.56 10.16 -1.39
CA PHE A 217 -7.76 10.60 -2.53
C PHE A 217 -8.31 11.89 -3.14
N VAL A 218 -8.22 12.98 -2.38
CA VAL A 218 -8.80 14.30 -2.75
C VAL A 218 -8.26 14.86 -4.06
N ASP A 219 -7.09 14.44 -4.52
CA ASP A 219 -6.49 14.90 -5.78
C ASP A 219 -7.04 14.15 -7.01
N SER A 220 -7.75 13.05 -6.83
CA SER A 220 -8.24 12.20 -7.94
C SER A 220 -9.72 11.88 -7.86
N GLU A 221 -10.32 11.81 -6.67
CA GLU A 221 -11.71 11.43 -6.47
C GLU A 221 -12.54 12.62 -6.00
N THR A 222 -13.79 12.68 -6.45
CA THR A 222 -14.76 13.74 -6.07
C THR A 222 -15.94 13.21 -5.26
N SER A 223 -16.06 11.89 -5.13
CA SER A 223 -17.12 11.19 -4.41
C SER A 223 -16.61 9.83 -3.96
N ASN A 224 -17.14 9.30 -2.86
CA ASN A 224 -16.97 7.90 -2.47
C ASN A 224 -18.01 6.97 -3.13
N TRP A 225 -18.85 7.50 -4.02
CA TRP A 225 -19.87 6.77 -4.75
C TRP A 225 -19.65 6.87 -6.26
N SER A 226 -19.70 5.74 -6.96
CA SER A 226 -19.68 5.68 -8.42
C SER A 226 -20.94 5.02 -8.97
N TYR A 227 -21.49 5.62 -10.03
CA TYR A 227 -22.70 5.12 -10.68
C TYR A 227 -22.39 3.93 -11.60
N ASP A 228 -23.16 2.87 -11.45
CA ASP A 228 -23.11 1.69 -12.30
C ASP A 228 -24.29 1.70 -13.29
N GLU A 229 -23.99 1.87 -14.58
CA GLU A 229 -24.99 1.93 -15.63
C GLU A 229 -25.73 0.61 -15.84
N GLU A 230 -25.08 -0.54 -15.55
CA GLU A 230 -25.68 -1.86 -15.76
C GLU A 230 -26.85 -2.13 -14.83
N THR A 231 -26.72 -1.73 -13.58
CA THR A 231 -27.77 -1.96 -12.55
C THR A 231 -28.54 -0.70 -12.18
N GLY A 232 -28.12 0.48 -12.65
CA GLY A 232 -28.75 1.75 -12.31
C GLY A 232 -28.67 2.06 -10.83
N ALA A 233 -27.54 1.73 -10.17
CA ALA A 233 -27.30 1.94 -8.75
C ALA A 233 -25.88 2.51 -8.55
N TYR A 234 -25.58 2.93 -7.33
CA TYR A 234 -24.26 3.39 -6.95
C TYR A 234 -23.57 2.33 -6.10
N TYR A 235 -22.25 2.13 -6.34
CA TYR A 235 -21.40 1.35 -5.45
C TYR A 235 -20.45 2.27 -4.67
N TRP A 236 -20.15 1.87 -3.45
CA TRP A 236 -19.23 2.58 -2.57
C TRP A 236 -17.78 2.21 -2.87
N HIS A 237 -16.88 3.17 -2.79
CA HIS A 237 -15.44 2.99 -2.81
C HIS A 237 -14.79 4.04 -1.93
N ARG A 238 -13.95 3.61 -1.00
CA ARG A 238 -13.25 4.53 -0.11
C ARG A 238 -12.02 5.13 -0.77
N PHE A 239 -11.44 4.39 -1.71
CA PHE A 239 -10.26 4.74 -2.49
C PHE A 239 -10.65 5.09 -3.93
N PHE A 240 -10.00 4.50 -4.94
CA PHE A 240 -10.35 4.79 -6.33
C PHE A 240 -11.69 4.17 -6.75
N TYR A 241 -12.36 4.81 -7.70
CA TYR A 241 -13.62 4.30 -8.29
C TYR A 241 -13.52 2.86 -8.83
N HIS A 242 -12.32 2.41 -9.21
CA HIS A 242 -12.08 1.04 -9.67
C HIS A 242 -11.75 0.06 -8.55
N GLN A 243 -11.89 0.47 -7.30
CA GLN A 243 -11.67 -0.33 -6.10
C GLN A 243 -12.95 -0.34 -5.23
N PRO A 244 -14.01 -1.07 -5.68
CA PRO A 244 -15.25 -1.16 -4.92
C PRO A 244 -15.03 -1.84 -3.57
N ASP A 245 -15.60 -1.26 -2.51
CA ASP A 245 -15.45 -1.76 -1.16
C ASP A 245 -16.33 -2.99 -0.90
N LEU A 246 -15.74 -3.96 -0.21
CA LEU A 246 -16.40 -5.16 0.26
C LEU A 246 -17.37 -4.84 1.41
N ASN A 247 -18.51 -5.50 1.43
CA ASN A 247 -19.52 -5.33 2.47
C ASN A 247 -19.29 -6.34 3.59
N TYR A 248 -18.71 -5.93 4.69
CA TYR A 248 -18.45 -6.78 5.85
C TYR A 248 -19.69 -7.08 6.71
N ASP A 249 -20.85 -6.46 6.43
CA ASP A 249 -22.13 -6.91 6.99
C ASP A 249 -22.56 -8.26 6.41
N GLU A 250 -21.99 -8.66 5.26
CA GLU A 250 -22.21 -9.97 4.66
C GLU A 250 -21.26 -11.01 5.27
N PRO A 251 -21.74 -12.02 6.01
CA PRO A 251 -20.88 -13.01 6.65
C PRO A 251 -20.03 -13.81 5.67
N GLU A 252 -20.53 -14.02 4.44
CA GLU A 252 -19.76 -14.74 3.40
C GLU A 252 -18.52 -13.98 2.96
N VAL A 253 -18.53 -12.65 3.00
CA VAL A 253 -17.34 -11.81 2.73
C VAL A 253 -16.30 -12.02 3.82
N GLN A 254 -16.70 -11.99 5.08
CA GLN A 254 -15.80 -12.24 6.20
C GLN A 254 -15.13 -13.62 6.10
N GLU A 255 -15.92 -14.68 5.79
CA GLU A 255 -15.36 -16.03 5.62
C GLU A 255 -14.44 -16.12 4.41
N ALA A 256 -14.79 -15.48 3.30
CA ALA A 256 -13.95 -15.48 2.10
C ALA A 256 -12.58 -14.83 2.37
N MET A 257 -12.52 -13.75 3.16
CA MET A 257 -11.26 -13.10 3.53
C MET A 257 -10.45 -13.94 4.52
N LEU A 258 -11.08 -14.61 5.47
CA LEU A 258 -10.41 -15.58 6.35
C LEU A 258 -9.86 -16.78 5.55
N ASP A 259 -10.55 -17.21 4.50
CA ASP A 259 -10.08 -18.27 3.61
C ASP A 259 -8.90 -17.82 2.72
N VAL A 260 -8.84 -16.56 2.32
CA VAL A 260 -7.66 -15.97 1.68
C VAL A 260 -6.48 -15.93 2.64
N LEU A 261 -6.69 -15.48 3.87
CA LEU A 261 -5.66 -15.45 4.91
C LEU A 261 -5.08 -16.84 5.15
N ARG A 262 -5.93 -17.86 5.36
CA ARG A 262 -5.49 -19.24 5.55
C ARG A 262 -4.68 -19.77 4.36
N PHE A 263 -5.14 -19.51 3.14
CA PHE A 263 -4.46 -19.97 1.93
C PHE A 263 -2.98 -19.55 1.90
N TRP A 264 -2.69 -18.30 2.22
CA TRP A 264 -1.33 -17.78 2.19
C TRP A 264 -0.51 -18.17 3.41
N LEU A 265 -1.12 -18.30 4.60
CA LEU A 265 -0.45 -18.84 5.78
C LEU A 265 -0.10 -20.32 5.61
N ASP A 266 -0.96 -21.12 4.97
CA ASP A 266 -0.70 -22.52 4.60
C ASP A 266 0.44 -22.63 3.57
N LEU A 267 0.58 -21.62 2.68
CA LEU A 267 1.69 -21.55 1.74
C LEU A 267 3.04 -21.31 2.44
N GLY A 268 3.03 -20.66 3.61
CA GLY A 268 4.22 -20.45 4.43
C GLY A 268 4.48 -19.01 4.88
N LEU A 269 3.62 -18.03 4.56
CA LEU A 269 3.80 -16.66 5.05
C LEU A 269 3.81 -16.61 6.59
N ASP A 270 4.61 -15.69 7.13
CA ASP A 270 4.74 -15.45 8.57
C ASP A 270 3.78 -14.39 9.11
N GLY A 271 2.88 -13.90 8.30
CA GLY A 271 1.87 -12.93 8.68
C GLY A 271 1.49 -11.97 7.57
N PHE A 272 0.79 -10.90 7.96
CA PHE A 272 0.30 -9.90 7.03
C PHE A 272 0.45 -8.48 7.57
N ARG A 273 0.66 -7.55 6.66
CA ARG A 273 0.26 -6.17 6.86
C ARG A 273 -1.19 -6.05 6.40
N LEU A 274 -2.07 -5.67 7.30
CA LEU A 274 -3.49 -5.49 7.02
C LEU A 274 -3.72 -4.07 6.51
N ASP A 275 -4.04 -3.98 5.23
CA ASP A 275 -4.27 -2.73 4.53
C ASP A 275 -5.58 -2.08 4.96
N ALA A 276 -5.57 -0.77 5.17
CA ALA A 276 -6.75 0.07 5.28
C ALA A 276 -7.80 -0.39 6.33
N VAL A 277 -7.37 -0.97 7.45
CA VAL A 277 -8.27 -1.54 8.47
C VAL A 277 -9.29 -0.57 9.09
N PRO A 278 -9.12 0.76 9.10
CA PRO A 278 -10.14 1.67 9.62
C PRO A 278 -11.45 1.70 8.84
N TYR A 279 -11.48 1.24 7.59
CA TYR A 279 -12.54 1.54 6.62
C TYR A 279 -13.45 0.36 6.29
N LEU A 280 -13.39 -0.76 7.03
CA LEU A 280 -14.07 -2.02 6.70
C LEU A 280 -15.61 -1.97 6.77
N TYR A 281 -16.18 -1.01 7.47
CA TYR A 281 -17.63 -0.89 7.66
C TYR A 281 -18.13 0.52 7.41
N GLU A 282 -19.37 0.65 6.89
CA GLU A 282 -20.06 1.91 6.70
C GLU A 282 -21.28 2.01 7.60
N ARG A 283 -21.44 3.15 8.29
CA ARG A 283 -22.62 3.44 9.12
C ARG A 283 -23.08 4.87 8.91
N GLU A 284 -24.37 5.01 8.69
CA GLU A 284 -25.00 6.33 8.54
C GLU A 284 -24.81 7.17 9.82
N GLY A 285 -24.50 8.46 9.64
CA GLY A 285 -24.24 9.39 10.73
C GLY A 285 -22.87 9.22 11.39
N THR A 286 -21.94 8.52 10.72
CA THR A 286 -20.55 8.39 11.14
C THR A 286 -19.61 8.76 9.99
N ASN A 287 -18.32 8.94 10.29
CA ASN A 287 -17.28 9.13 9.28
C ASN A 287 -16.84 7.82 8.59
N CYS A 288 -17.46 6.68 8.93
CA CYS A 288 -17.09 5.34 8.46
C CYS A 288 -15.61 4.98 8.69
N GLU A 289 -15.06 5.37 9.84
CA GLU A 289 -13.71 5.06 10.28
C GLU A 289 -13.72 4.54 11.72
N ASN A 290 -12.90 3.53 12.03
CA ASN A 290 -12.72 2.99 13.39
C ASN A 290 -14.03 2.51 14.05
N LEU A 291 -14.91 1.94 13.26
CA LEU A 291 -16.19 1.47 13.81
C LEU A 291 -15.98 0.24 14.70
N PRO A 292 -16.80 0.07 15.75
CA PRO A 292 -16.68 -1.09 16.63
C PRO A 292 -16.71 -2.43 15.90
N GLU A 293 -17.47 -2.52 14.81
CA GLU A 293 -17.56 -3.71 13.98
C GLU A 293 -16.25 -4.06 13.29
N SER A 294 -15.43 -3.06 12.90
CA SER A 294 -14.10 -3.28 12.36
C SER A 294 -13.20 -3.95 13.40
N HIS A 295 -13.23 -3.49 14.64
CA HIS A 295 -12.48 -4.08 15.75
C HIS A 295 -12.94 -5.51 16.06
N GLU A 296 -14.25 -5.76 16.07
CA GLU A 296 -14.79 -7.13 16.28
C GLU A 296 -14.34 -8.09 15.18
N PHE A 297 -14.28 -7.65 13.92
CA PHE A 297 -13.75 -8.47 12.83
C PHE A 297 -12.25 -8.71 12.99
N LEU A 298 -11.47 -7.72 13.37
CA LEU A 298 -10.04 -7.86 13.60
C LEU A 298 -9.73 -8.81 14.76
N LYS A 299 -10.51 -8.81 15.83
CA LYS A 299 -10.44 -9.81 16.90
C LYS A 299 -10.70 -11.22 16.38
N ARG A 300 -11.67 -11.37 15.48
CA ARG A 300 -11.94 -12.65 14.82
C ARG A 300 -10.76 -13.11 13.94
N VAL A 301 -10.16 -12.21 13.17
CA VAL A 301 -8.94 -12.47 12.38
C VAL A 301 -7.80 -12.92 13.30
N ARG A 302 -7.56 -12.18 14.38
CA ARG A 302 -6.53 -12.50 15.36
C ARG A 302 -6.76 -13.85 16.03
N ALA A 303 -7.96 -14.12 16.47
CA ALA A 303 -8.32 -15.41 17.10
C ALA A 303 -8.10 -16.59 16.13
N THR A 304 -8.39 -16.41 14.85
CA THR A 304 -8.09 -17.41 13.79
C THR A 304 -6.60 -17.67 13.68
N VAL A 305 -5.80 -16.59 13.62
CA VAL A 305 -4.34 -16.70 13.50
C VAL A 305 -3.74 -17.36 14.74
N ASP A 306 -4.11 -16.95 15.94
CA ASP A 306 -3.59 -17.50 17.18
C ASP A 306 -3.92 -19.00 17.36
N ALA A 307 -5.10 -19.41 16.91
CA ALA A 307 -5.57 -20.79 17.04
C ALA A 307 -4.96 -21.74 16.00
N GLU A 308 -4.78 -21.28 14.75
CA GLU A 308 -4.41 -22.13 13.63
C GLU A 308 -2.93 -21.96 13.21
N TYR A 309 -2.34 -20.78 13.48
CA TYR A 309 -1.04 -20.37 12.95
C TYR A 309 -0.16 -19.69 14.02
N PRO A 310 0.38 -20.41 14.99
CA PRO A 310 1.23 -19.80 16.01
C PRO A 310 2.46 -19.12 15.39
N ASP A 311 2.99 -18.10 16.06
CA ASP A 311 4.15 -17.29 15.64
C ASP A 311 3.94 -16.46 14.36
N ARG A 312 2.69 -16.18 13.96
CA ARG A 312 2.36 -15.25 12.87
C ARG A 312 2.11 -13.85 13.41
N VAL A 313 2.33 -12.85 12.56
CA VAL A 313 2.13 -11.43 12.91
C VAL A 313 1.02 -10.81 12.07
N LEU A 314 0.24 -9.94 12.68
CA LEU A 314 -0.70 -9.04 12.03
C LEU A 314 -0.23 -7.60 12.32
N LEU A 315 0.07 -6.84 11.27
CA LEU A 315 0.52 -5.45 11.31
C LEU A 315 -0.59 -4.56 10.74
N ALA A 316 -1.24 -3.75 11.56
CA ALA A 316 -2.30 -2.86 11.11
C ALA A 316 -1.75 -1.60 10.42
N GLU A 317 -2.40 -1.22 9.32
CA GLU A 317 -2.26 0.12 8.77
C GLU A 317 -3.46 0.98 9.18
N ALA A 318 -3.22 1.90 10.10
CA ALA A 318 -4.15 2.92 10.53
C ALA A 318 -3.40 4.26 10.62
N ASN A 319 -3.56 5.12 9.59
CA ASN A 319 -2.92 6.43 9.56
C ASN A 319 -3.73 7.42 10.38
N GLN A 320 -3.57 7.38 11.71
CA GLN A 320 -4.33 8.16 12.67
C GLN A 320 -3.45 8.60 13.84
N TRP A 321 -4.02 9.42 14.76
CA TRP A 321 -3.34 9.80 15.97
C TRP A 321 -3.13 8.60 16.92
N PRO A 322 -2.08 8.60 17.78
CA PRO A 322 -1.75 7.44 18.60
C PRO A 322 -2.91 6.98 19.50
N ASP A 323 -3.74 7.91 19.98
CA ASP A 323 -4.91 7.62 20.83
C ASP A 323 -5.99 6.78 20.09
N ASP A 324 -6.09 6.95 18.76
CA ASP A 324 -7.00 6.17 17.93
C ASP A 324 -6.34 4.84 17.52
N VAL A 325 -5.07 4.88 17.09
CA VAL A 325 -4.33 3.68 16.64
C VAL A 325 -4.20 2.65 17.76
N VAL A 326 -4.07 3.07 19.02
CA VAL A 326 -3.91 2.14 20.16
C VAL A 326 -5.09 1.14 20.26
N GLN A 327 -6.26 1.49 19.76
CA GLN A 327 -7.43 0.62 19.76
C GLN A 327 -7.24 -0.64 18.90
N TYR A 328 -6.39 -0.57 17.85
CA TYR A 328 -6.07 -1.72 16.98
C TYR A 328 -5.19 -2.79 17.63
N PHE A 329 -4.72 -2.56 18.83
CA PHE A 329 -4.09 -3.59 19.65
C PHE A 329 -5.12 -4.33 20.53
N GLY A 330 -6.30 -3.73 20.78
CA GLY A 330 -7.29 -4.22 21.72
C GLY A 330 -6.70 -4.43 23.11
N ASP A 331 -7.08 -5.48 23.79
CA ASP A 331 -6.44 -6.00 25.01
C ASP A 331 -5.26 -6.95 24.71
N GLY A 332 -4.64 -6.81 23.53
CA GLY A 332 -3.64 -7.73 22.98
C GLY A 332 -4.28 -8.86 22.14
N ASP A 333 -5.53 -8.67 21.74
CA ASP A 333 -6.38 -9.62 21.03
C ASP A 333 -6.84 -9.17 19.64
N GLU A 334 -6.29 -8.02 19.14
CA GLU A 334 -6.43 -7.56 17.76
C GLU A 334 -5.10 -7.68 17.00
N CYS A 335 -4.54 -6.60 16.45
CA CYS A 335 -3.28 -6.66 15.73
C CYS A 335 -2.08 -6.76 16.69
N HIS A 336 -1.06 -7.49 16.28
CA HIS A 336 0.20 -7.58 17.02
C HIS A 336 1.01 -6.30 16.94
N MET A 337 0.94 -5.65 15.76
CA MET A 337 1.64 -4.40 15.46
C MET A 337 0.71 -3.40 14.80
N ALA A 338 1.02 -2.13 14.97
CA ALA A 338 0.45 -1.04 14.18
C ALA A 338 1.55 -0.02 13.85
N PHE A 339 1.47 0.59 12.67
CA PHE A 339 2.40 1.64 12.29
C PHE A 339 2.20 2.90 13.14
N HIS A 340 3.30 3.50 13.56
CA HIS A 340 3.28 4.79 14.25
C HIS A 340 3.48 5.94 13.24
N PHE A 341 2.45 6.23 12.44
CA PHE A 341 2.51 7.28 11.42
C PHE A 341 2.91 8.66 11.96
N PRO A 342 2.42 9.13 13.12
CA PRO A 342 2.77 10.46 13.62
C PRO A 342 4.25 10.67 13.93
N VAL A 343 5.02 9.63 14.24
CA VAL A 343 6.48 9.73 14.49
C VAL A 343 7.24 9.94 13.16
N MET A 344 6.80 9.33 12.07
CA MET A 344 7.54 9.31 10.81
C MET A 344 7.86 10.74 10.30
N PRO A 345 6.92 11.66 10.07
CA PRO A 345 7.23 13.02 9.65
C PRO A 345 8.07 13.79 10.67
N ARG A 346 7.90 13.50 11.96
CA ARG A 346 8.63 14.17 13.03
C ARG A 346 10.10 13.75 13.13
N MET A 347 10.45 12.54 12.64
CA MET A 347 11.85 12.16 12.48
C MET A 347 12.55 13.06 11.44
N PHE A 348 11.92 13.29 10.28
CA PHE A 348 12.44 14.21 9.26
C PHE A 348 12.50 15.66 9.75
N MET A 349 11.46 16.09 10.49
CA MET A 349 11.42 17.42 11.09
C MET A 349 12.56 17.62 12.09
N SER A 350 12.80 16.64 12.96
CA SER A 350 13.88 16.67 13.95
C SER A 350 15.25 16.72 13.30
N LEU A 351 15.48 15.92 12.26
CA LEU A 351 16.72 15.96 11.48
C LEU A 351 16.96 17.35 10.89
N ARG A 352 15.91 17.97 10.33
CA ARG A 352 16.03 19.26 9.66
C ARG A 352 16.20 20.43 10.62
N ARG A 353 15.58 20.35 11.79
CA ARG A 353 15.69 21.35 12.87
C ARG A 353 16.93 21.16 13.75
N GLU A 354 17.58 20.00 13.67
CA GLU A 354 18.65 19.57 14.59
C GLU A 354 18.17 19.55 16.05
N GLU A 355 16.90 19.16 16.27
CA GLU A 355 16.21 19.16 17.56
C GLU A 355 15.46 17.85 17.77
N ALA A 356 15.54 17.27 18.98
CA ALA A 356 14.81 16.06 19.32
C ALA A 356 13.34 16.31 19.73
N ALA A 357 12.97 17.55 20.02
CA ALA A 357 11.67 17.92 20.57
C ALA A 357 10.48 17.35 19.79
N PRO A 358 10.39 17.42 18.45
CA PRO A 358 9.24 16.89 17.72
C PRO A 358 9.01 15.38 17.93
N ILE A 359 10.09 14.60 18.07
CA ILE A 359 9.98 13.17 18.35
C ILE A 359 9.54 12.94 19.80
N LEU A 360 10.15 13.64 20.77
CA LEU A 360 9.84 13.45 22.19
C LEU A 360 8.39 13.84 22.50
N GLU A 361 7.90 14.93 21.94
CA GLU A 361 6.54 15.42 22.16
C GLU A 361 5.47 14.43 21.67
N ILE A 362 5.68 13.78 20.51
CA ILE A 362 4.72 12.80 20.05
C ILE A 362 4.82 11.48 20.81
N LEU A 363 6.02 11.08 21.24
CA LEU A 363 6.20 9.88 22.05
C LEU A 363 5.58 10.06 23.46
N ASP A 364 5.68 11.25 24.06
CA ASP A 364 5.04 11.58 25.34
C ASP A 364 3.50 11.51 25.27
N ARG A 365 2.93 11.71 24.07
CA ARG A 365 1.49 11.59 23.79
C ARG A 365 1.07 10.18 23.38
N THR A 366 2.02 9.29 23.13
CA THR A 366 1.72 7.92 22.69
C THR A 366 1.29 7.07 23.88
N PRO A 367 0.07 6.49 23.86
CA PRO A 367 -0.40 5.63 24.93
C PRO A 367 0.43 4.36 25.06
N GLY A 368 0.41 3.76 26.27
CA GLY A 368 0.93 2.42 26.48
C GLY A 368 0.13 1.37 25.72
N ILE A 369 0.80 0.30 25.31
CA ILE A 369 0.22 -0.82 24.56
C ILE A 369 0.39 -2.12 25.34
N PRO A 370 -0.39 -3.19 25.05
CA PRO A 370 -0.20 -4.49 25.68
C PRO A 370 1.21 -5.06 25.46
N ASP A 371 1.70 -5.83 26.45
CA ASP A 371 3.06 -6.40 26.42
C ASP A 371 3.34 -7.33 25.23
N ASN A 372 2.30 -7.94 24.67
CA ASN A 372 2.36 -8.80 23.47
C ASN A 372 2.18 -8.04 22.15
N CYS A 373 2.21 -6.70 22.18
CA CYS A 373 2.07 -5.84 21.01
C CYS A 373 3.32 -4.96 20.82
N GLN A 374 3.44 -4.34 19.62
CA GLN A 374 4.55 -3.44 19.30
C GLN A 374 4.15 -2.36 18.29
N TRP A 375 4.64 -1.13 18.49
CA TRP A 375 4.61 -0.10 17.47
C TRP A 375 5.60 -0.39 16.34
N GLY A 376 5.14 -0.29 15.09
CA GLY A 376 5.98 -0.33 13.90
C GLY A 376 6.50 1.08 13.56
N LEU A 377 7.77 1.34 13.82
CA LEU A 377 8.42 2.60 13.42
C LEU A 377 9.01 2.45 12.03
N PHE A 378 8.86 3.44 11.18
CA PHE A 378 9.40 3.42 9.82
C PHE A 378 9.84 4.80 9.36
N LEU A 379 10.85 4.87 8.49
CA LEU A 379 11.31 6.13 7.90
C LEU A 379 10.47 6.51 6.68
N ARG A 380 10.23 5.57 5.80
CA ARG A 380 9.41 5.71 4.59
C ARG A 380 8.86 4.33 4.19
N ASN A 381 7.72 4.34 3.54
CA ASN A 381 7.12 3.21 2.85
C ASN A 381 6.90 3.54 1.36
N HIS A 382 6.08 2.76 0.66
CA HIS A 382 5.74 2.96 -0.75
C HIS A 382 4.85 4.18 -1.01
N ASP A 383 4.05 4.64 -0.03
CA ASP A 383 3.16 5.79 -0.13
C ASP A 383 3.90 7.13 -0.05
N GLU A 384 3.17 8.23 -0.04
CA GLU A 384 3.73 9.54 0.29
C GLU A 384 4.18 9.59 1.76
N LEU A 385 5.08 10.53 2.05
CA LEU A 385 5.34 10.95 3.43
C LEU A 385 4.12 11.71 3.90
N THR A 386 3.16 11.01 4.51
CA THR A 386 1.90 11.61 4.94
C THR A 386 2.11 12.68 6.01
N LEU A 387 1.37 13.77 5.89
CA LEU A 387 1.33 14.89 6.83
C LEU A 387 -0.09 15.10 7.37
N GLU A 388 -0.89 14.03 7.39
CA GLU A 388 -2.23 14.09 7.99
C GLU A 388 -2.16 14.22 9.51
N MET A 389 -1.25 13.48 10.15
CA MET A 389 -1.11 13.41 11.60
C MET A 389 -0.04 14.37 12.15
N VAL A 390 -0.01 15.58 11.60
CA VAL A 390 0.80 16.72 12.09
C VAL A 390 -0.08 17.95 12.21
N THR A 391 0.40 18.98 12.95
CA THR A 391 -0.31 20.28 12.98
C THR A 391 -0.16 21.03 11.67
N ASP A 392 -0.97 22.06 11.45
CA ASP A 392 -0.88 22.88 10.24
C ASP A 392 0.49 23.59 10.15
N GLU A 393 1.04 24.06 11.26
CA GLU A 393 2.37 24.67 11.32
C GLU A 393 3.48 23.66 11.00
N GLU A 394 3.36 22.44 11.50
CA GLU A 394 4.29 21.34 11.18
C GLU A 394 4.21 20.98 9.70
N ARG A 395 2.99 20.91 9.13
CA ARG A 395 2.76 20.63 7.71
C ARG A 395 3.38 21.70 6.82
N ASP A 396 3.14 22.97 7.12
CA ASP A 396 3.71 24.09 6.37
C ASP A 396 5.24 24.08 6.44
N TYR A 397 5.80 23.80 7.60
CA TYR A 397 7.25 23.64 7.76
C TYR A 397 7.78 22.50 6.90
N MET A 398 7.16 21.31 6.94
CA MET A 398 7.58 20.15 6.15
C MET A 398 7.49 20.42 4.65
N TYR A 399 6.44 21.10 4.19
CA TYR A 399 6.34 21.51 2.80
C TYR A 399 7.42 22.51 2.38
N SER A 400 7.76 23.47 3.22
CA SER A 400 8.82 24.47 2.94
C SER A 400 10.19 23.83 2.81
N GLU A 401 10.48 22.80 3.60
CA GLU A 401 11.77 22.14 3.63
C GLU A 401 11.91 21.00 2.59
N TYR A 402 10.86 20.19 2.42
CA TYR A 402 10.94 18.93 1.67
C TYR A 402 10.13 18.90 0.36
N ALA A 403 9.23 19.85 0.14
CA ALA A 403 8.35 19.91 -1.05
C ALA A 403 8.36 21.30 -1.72
N LYS A 404 9.56 21.81 -2.02
CA LYS A 404 9.76 23.13 -2.66
C LYS A 404 9.14 23.22 -4.06
N ASP A 405 9.08 22.14 -4.80
CA ASP A 405 8.31 22.03 -6.06
C ASP A 405 6.89 21.55 -5.73
N PRO A 406 5.84 22.29 -6.15
CA PRO A 406 4.44 21.88 -5.91
C PRO A 406 4.11 20.47 -6.38
N ARG A 407 4.78 19.96 -7.43
CA ARG A 407 4.61 18.59 -7.92
C ARG A 407 5.06 17.50 -6.93
N MET A 408 5.79 17.88 -5.89
CA MET A 408 6.17 16.98 -4.80
C MET A 408 5.06 16.77 -3.77
N LYS A 409 4.00 17.59 -3.79
CA LYS A 409 2.83 17.43 -2.93
C LYS A 409 1.86 16.45 -3.59
N LEU A 410 1.29 15.58 -2.78
CA LEU A 410 0.27 14.62 -3.18
C LEU A 410 -0.65 14.38 -1.97
N ASN A 411 -1.95 14.47 -2.16
CA ASN A 411 -2.91 14.42 -1.06
C ASN A 411 -2.47 15.38 0.07
N LEU A 412 -2.38 14.94 1.30
CA LEU A 412 -1.80 15.70 2.42
C LEU A 412 -0.36 15.26 2.74
N GLY A 413 0.46 14.94 1.73
CA GLY A 413 1.79 14.38 1.94
C GLY A 413 2.86 14.87 0.95
N ILE A 414 4.03 14.23 1.01
CA ILE A 414 5.19 14.54 0.17
C ILE A 414 5.58 13.31 -0.66
N ARG A 415 5.49 13.45 -1.98
CA ARG A 415 5.80 12.41 -2.97
C ARG A 415 7.30 12.33 -3.22
N ARG A 416 8.07 11.88 -2.23
CA ARG A 416 9.51 11.64 -2.33
C ARG A 416 9.91 10.39 -1.57
N ARG A 417 10.83 9.60 -2.12
CA ARG A 417 11.42 8.43 -1.46
C ARG A 417 12.49 8.84 -0.45
N LEU A 418 12.98 7.88 0.35
CA LEU A 418 13.90 8.14 1.46
C LEU A 418 15.18 8.84 1.01
N ALA A 419 15.90 8.31 0.03
CA ALA A 419 17.17 8.89 -0.43
C ALA A 419 17.03 10.36 -0.88
N PRO A 420 16.06 10.74 -1.76
CA PRO A 420 15.85 12.15 -2.09
C PRO A 420 15.44 13.05 -0.91
N LEU A 421 14.80 12.52 0.14
CA LEU A 421 14.46 13.31 1.32
C LEU A 421 15.70 13.63 2.17
N LEU A 422 16.67 12.71 2.23
CA LEU A 422 17.89 12.83 3.02
C LEU A 422 19.08 13.39 2.20
N ASP A 423 18.91 13.52 0.88
CA ASP A 423 19.97 14.04 0.00
C ASP A 423 20.29 15.51 0.35
N ASN A 424 21.49 15.71 0.85
CA ASN A 424 22.06 17.02 1.17
C ASN A 424 23.20 17.41 0.22
N GLY A 425 23.41 16.67 -0.87
CA GLY A 425 24.50 16.86 -1.82
C GLY A 425 25.87 16.42 -1.31
N ARG A 426 25.93 15.59 -0.27
CA ARG A 426 27.13 14.96 0.28
C ARG A 426 27.08 13.45 0.05
N ASP A 427 28.23 12.84 -0.14
CA ASP A 427 28.39 11.39 -0.35
C ASP A 427 28.41 10.60 1.00
N GLU A 428 27.99 11.22 2.11
CA GLU A 428 28.03 10.66 3.47
C GLU A 428 26.73 9.93 3.83
#